data_b2c771f6ae8c34798b096026ac94efe0
#
_entry.id   b2c771f6ae8c34798b096026ac94efe0
#
_cell.length_a   1.000
_cell.length_b   1.000
_cell.length_c   1.000
_cell.angle_alpha   90.00
_cell.angle_beta   90.00
_cell.angle_gamma   90.00
#
_symmetry.space_group_name_H-M   'P 1'
#
loop_
_entity.id
_entity.type
_entity.pdbx_description
1 polymer ?
#
loop_
_entity_poly.entity_id
_entity_poly.type
_entity_poly.pdbx_seq_one_letter_code
_entity_poly.pdbx_strand_id
1 'polypeptide(L)'
;MKKRGWVPRLAAAIPLAAMAFLLSGCSVNMGVLDPKGTIAKQQLDLMIIASILCLIVLVPVLVLTFWFAWRYRQKAHNDAAYKPNWSHSGKIETVMWGVPIVIILILAIVTVQYSHKLEPSKPIESDAKAITIEVTSLDWKWLFTYPDQGIATVNFVEFPANVPVHFKLTADSPMNSFWIPQLGGQIYTMSGMAMNLNLMADEPGEYPGKGANFTGEHFGKMGFIAKATTQEEFDKWVADVKASSPALTQQGYDELAEPGVIDTAQTYSSFPDGLFDRIVNKYAAGAGSGHHHGEDSGGSAEGSGASGMAGMDMGSAAGSMEPDSASSLQ
;
A
#
# COMPACT_ATOMS: atom_id res chain seq x y z
N MET A 1 37.57 50.17 12.69
CA MET A 1 37.19 49.21 11.63
C MET A 1 36.50 48.00 12.27
N LYS A 2 35.15 47.87 12.13
CA LYS A 2 34.35 46.81 12.73
C LYS A 2 34.45 45.52 11.93
N LYS A 3 35.19 44.53 12.40
CA LYS A 3 35.10 43.16 11.89
C LYS A 3 33.78 42.50 12.37
N ARG A 4 32.69 42.85 11.71
CA ARG A 4 31.38 42.35 12.07
C ARG A 4 30.92 41.32 11.01
N GLY A 5 30.80 40.06 11.40
CA GLY A 5 29.78 39.25 10.83
C GLY A 5 30.14 38.02 10.01
N TRP A 6 31.27 37.38 10.17
CA TRP A 6 31.46 36.07 9.50
C TRP A 6 31.02 34.89 10.35
N VAL A 7 31.21 34.99 11.65
CA VAL A 7 30.80 33.94 12.64
C VAL A 7 29.29 33.62 12.61
N PRO A 8 28.34 34.59 12.59
CA PRO A 8 26.94 34.26 12.55
C PRO A 8 26.46 33.70 11.20
N ARG A 9 27.18 34.01 10.10
CA ARG A 9 26.88 33.43 8.78
C ARG A 9 27.36 31.97 8.67
N LEU A 10 28.50 31.63 9.25
CA LEU A 10 29.03 30.27 9.36
C LEU A 10 28.14 29.43 10.31
N ALA A 11 27.68 29.98 11.43
CA ALA A 11 26.80 29.31 12.37
C ALA A 11 25.41 28.99 11.78
N ALA A 12 24.93 29.76 10.79
CA ALA A 12 23.72 29.45 10.04
C ALA A 12 23.94 28.50 8.85
N ALA A 13 25.13 28.51 8.27
CA ALA A 13 25.50 27.63 7.13
C ALA A 13 25.74 26.18 7.56
N ILE A 14 26.22 25.94 8.79
CA ILE A 14 26.50 24.59 9.30
C ILE A 14 25.21 23.75 9.43
N PRO A 15 24.12 24.21 10.05
CA PRO A 15 22.88 23.43 10.14
C PRO A 15 22.23 23.25 8.76
N LEU A 16 22.36 24.24 7.85
CA LEU A 16 21.86 24.12 6.49
C LEU A 16 22.64 23.07 5.67
N ALA A 17 23.96 23.04 5.81
CA ALA A 17 24.81 22.03 5.20
C ALA A 17 24.59 20.63 5.81
N ALA A 18 24.41 20.54 7.12
CA ALA A 18 24.08 19.30 7.81
C ALA A 18 22.71 18.76 7.37
N MET A 19 21.72 19.63 7.19
CA MET A 19 20.39 19.30 6.68
C MET A 19 20.43 18.84 5.22
N ALA A 20 21.25 19.49 4.37
CA ALA A 20 21.50 19.06 3.00
C ALA A 20 22.22 17.70 2.93
N PHE A 21 23.15 17.43 3.86
CA PHE A 21 23.86 16.14 3.97
C PHE A 21 22.94 15.01 4.45
N LEU A 22 22.01 15.30 5.36
CA LEU A 22 20.98 14.34 5.80
C LEU A 22 19.97 14.01 4.70
N LEU A 23 19.71 14.95 3.79
CA LEU A 23 18.85 14.75 2.61
C LEU A 23 19.55 13.99 1.47
N SER A 24 20.87 13.98 1.41
CA SER A 24 21.66 13.32 0.34
C SER A 24 21.80 11.80 0.53
N GLY A 25 21.35 11.23 1.66
CA GLY A 25 21.46 9.82 1.98
C GLY A 25 20.53 8.86 1.21
N CYS A 26 19.72 9.35 0.29
CA CYS A 26 18.68 8.59 -0.39
C CYS A 26 19.04 8.28 -1.85
N SER A 27 20.12 7.57 -2.11
CA SER A 27 20.35 6.98 -3.43
C SER A 27 19.97 5.49 -3.49
N VAL A 28 19.10 5.02 -2.60
CA VAL A 28 18.57 3.66 -2.66
C VAL A 28 17.35 3.68 -3.56
N ASN A 29 17.19 2.68 -4.44
CA ASN A 29 16.02 2.44 -5.26
C ASN A 29 14.75 2.71 -4.43
N MET A 30 14.17 3.89 -4.62
CA MET A 30 13.00 4.31 -3.84
C MET A 30 11.72 3.71 -4.43
N GLY A 31 11.73 2.41 -4.68
CA GLY A 31 10.66 1.56 -5.19
C GLY A 31 9.43 2.31 -5.75
N VAL A 32 8.61 2.87 -4.86
CA VAL A 32 7.38 3.60 -5.23
C VAL A 32 7.66 4.93 -5.96
N LEU A 33 8.81 5.57 -5.71
CA LEU A 33 9.20 6.84 -6.36
C LEU A 33 9.96 6.67 -7.69
N ASP A 34 10.29 5.41 -8.06
CA ASP A 34 10.84 5.04 -9.36
C ASP A 34 9.92 4.00 -10.03
N PRO A 35 8.72 4.40 -10.49
CA PRO A 35 7.73 3.49 -11.04
C PRO A 35 8.17 2.97 -12.40
N LYS A 36 8.09 1.65 -12.58
CA LYS A 36 8.44 0.91 -13.81
C LYS A 36 7.24 0.17 -14.41
N GLY A 37 6.05 0.42 -13.90
CA GLY A 37 4.79 -0.12 -14.41
C GLY A 37 3.72 0.94 -14.54
N THR A 38 2.78 0.71 -15.46
CA THR A 38 1.68 1.64 -15.76
C THR A 38 0.85 1.98 -14.52
N ILE A 39 0.57 0.99 -13.66
CA ILE A 39 -0.19 1.20 -12.42
C ILE A 39 0.62 2.02 -11.42
N ALA A 40 1.91 1.69 -11.22
CA ALA A 40 2.78 2.41 -10.30
C ALA A 40 2.97 3.89 -10.70
N LYS A 41 3.05 4.20 -12.01
CA LYS A 41 3.10 5.59 -12.51
C LYS A 41 1.86 6.38 -12.11
N GLN A 42 0.68 5.80 -12.30
CA GLN A 42 -0.59 6.45 -11.91
C GLN A 42 -0.71 6.63 -10.39
N GLN A 43 -0.19 5.71 -9.60
CA GLN A 43 -0.14 5.84 -8.13
C GLN A 43 0.81 6.95 -7.70
N LEU A 44 1.96 7.10 -8.36
CA LEU A 44 2.89 8.20 -8.11
C LEU A 44 2.25 9.56 -8.44
N ASP A 45 1.55 9.67 -9.59
CA ASP A 45 0.83 10.89 -9.97
C ASP A 45 -0.21 11.28 -8.91
N LEU A 46 -1.00 10.31 -8.44
CA LEU A 46 -1.98 10.52 -7.37
C LEU A 46 -1.30 10.99 -6.08
N MET A 47 -0.19 10.38 -5.70
CA MET A 47 0.59 10.75 -4.51
C MET A 47 1.14 12.18 -4.60
N ILE A 48 1.62 12.59 -5.78
CA ILE A 48 2.10 13.96 -6.04
C ILE A 48 0.94 14.95 -5.92
N ILE A 49 -0.20 14.68 -6.58
CA ILE A 49 -1.39 15.54 -6.52
C ILE A 49 -1.86 15.72 -5.06
N ALA A 50 -2.01 14.62 -4.33
CA ALA A 50 -2.43 14.65 -2.93
C ALA A 50 -1.42 15.43 -2.06
N SER A 51 -0.12 15.25 -2.27
CA SER A 51 0.94 15.94 -1.55
C SER A 51 0.92 17.44 -1.80
N ILE A 52 0.72 17.88 -3.05
CA ILE A 52 0.61 19.31 -3.40
C ILE A 52 -0.61 19.93 -2.70
N LEU A 53 -1.77 19.27 -2.76
CA LEU A 53 -2.99 19.76 -2.11
C LEU A 53 -2.81 19.87 -0.58
N CYS A 54 -2.15 18.91 0.05
CA CYS A 54 -1.81 18.96 1.47
C CYS A 54 -0.84 20.11 1.79
N LEU A 55 0.18 20.34 0.96
CA LEU A 55 1.14 21.43 1.17
C LEU A 55 0.54 22.83 1.04
N ILE A 56 -0.47 23.01 0.18
CA ILE A 56 -1.21 24.28 0.06
C ILE A 56 -1.85 24.69 1.39
N VAL A 57 -2.24 23.73 2.22
CA VAL A 57 -2.78 24.01 3.56
C VAL A 57 -1.67 24.07 4.61
N LEU A 58 -0.78 23.08 4.62
CA LEU A 58 0.24 22.89 5.65
C LEU A 58 1.22 24.09 5.70
N VAL A 59 1.74 24.50 4.54
CA VAL A 59 2.76 25.56 4.47
C VAL A 59 2.25 26.90 5.01
N PRO A 60 1.08 27.44 4.58
CA PRO A 60 0.55 28.68 5.17
C PRO A 60 0.30 28.57 6.67
N VAL A 61 -0.22 27.44 7.15
CA VAL A 61 -0.46 27.24 8.59
C VAL A 61 0.84 27.31 9.38
N LEU A 62 1.87 26.62 8.94
CA LEU A 62 3.19 26.67 9.60
C LEU A 62 3.79 28.07 9.55
N VAL A 63 3.76 28.73 8.39
CA VAL A 63 4.29 30.10 8.23
C VAL A 63 3.56 31.06 9.14
N LEU A 64 2.23 31.02 9.17
CA LEU A 64 1.43 31.91 10.04
C LEU A 64 1.67 31.61 11.52
N THR A 65 1.79 30.34 11.91
CA THR A 65 2.07 29.95 13.29
C THR A 65 3.40 30.53 13.77
N PHE A 66 4.48 30.34 13.02
CA PHE A 66 5.79 30.91 13.37
C PHE A 66 5.82 32.43 13.28
N TRP A 67 5.14 33.00 12.27
CA TRP A 67 5.02 34.44 12.12
C TRP A 67 4.31 35.07 13.31
N PHE A 68 3.17 34.55 13.74
CA PHE A 68 2.43 35.11 14.88
C PHE A 68 3.21 34.90 16.17
N ALA A 69 3.78 33.75 16.43
CA ALA A 69 4.61 33.51 17.61
C ALA A 69 5.79 34.49 17.69
N TRP A 70 6.42 34.77 16.55
CA TRP A 70 7.54 35.73 16.48
C TRP A 70 7.06 37.20 16.56
N ARG A 71 5.98 37.54 15.87
CA ARG A 71 5.46 38.93 15.77
C ARG A 71 4.86 39.40 17.07
N TYR A 72 4.13 38.57 17.80
CA TYR A 72 3.42 38.91 19.03
C TYR A 72 4.15 38.44 20.30
N ARG A 73 5.40 37.99 20.19
CA ARG A 73 6.19 37.65 21.39
C ARG A 73 6.32 38.89 22.30
N GLN A 74 6.28 38.68 23.61
CA GLN A 74 6.44 39.73 24.60
C GLN A 74 7.82 40.37 24.50
N LYS A 75 7.86 41.66 24.21
CA LYS A 75 9.07 42.50 24.16
C LYS A 75 8.79 43.76 24.97
N ALA A 76 9.87 44.44 25.45
CA ALA A 76 9.78 45.71 26.17
C ALA A 76 9.10 46.80 25.34
N HIS A 77 9.19 46.74 24.01
CA HIS A 77 8.51 47.65 23.09
C HIS A 77 7.87 46.79 21.99
N ASN A 78 6.57 46.64 22.00
CA ASN A 78 5.82 45.91 20.98
C ASN A 78 4.87 46.87 20.28
N ASP A 79 5.19 47.23 19.02
CA ASP A 79 4.38 48.13 18.18
C ASP A 79 3.15 47.46 17.55
N ALA A 80 2.82 46.22 17.95
CA ALA A 80 1.60 45.57 17.47
C ALA A 80 0.36 46.27 17.99
N ALA A 81 -0.56 46.59 17.08
CA ALA A 81 -1.82 47.21 17.45
C ALA A 81 -2.62 46.29 18.40
N TYR A 82 -2.85 46.76 19.60
CA TYR A 82 -3.66 46.08 20.60
C TYR A 82 -5.15 46.31 20.34
N LYS A 83 -5.88 45.25 19.96
CA LYS A 83 -7.33 45.27 19.71
C LYS A 83 -8.02 44.22 20.57
N PRO A 84 -8.29 44.55 21.88
CA PRO A 84 -8.80 43.56 22.84
C PRO A 84 -10.22 43.05 22.50
N ASN A 85 -11.01 43.84 21.81
CA ASN A 85 -12.40 43.52 21.48
C ASN A 85 -12.58 42.96 20.07
N TRP A 86 -11.47 42.57 19.39
CA TRP A 86 -11.57 41.95 18.09
C TRP A 86 -11.91 40.48 18.28
N SER A 87 -13.14 40.08 17.95
CA SER A 87 -13.62 38.69 18.13
C SER A 87 -14.07 38.04 16.84
N HIS A 88 -14.32 38.81 15.78
CA HIS A 88 -14.96 38.30 14.58
C HIS A 88 -14.52 39.04 13.30
N SER A 89 -14.37 38.31 12.21
CA SER A 89 -14.13 38.86 10.87
C SER A 89 -14.67 37.92 9.78
N GLY A 90 -15.85 38.27 9.24
CA GLY A 90 -16.51 37.43 8.22
C GLY A 90 -15.65 37.15 6.99
N LYS A 91 -14.78 38.09 6.59
CA LYS A 91 -13.86 37.87 5.44
C LYS A 91 -12.83 36.77 5.73
N ILE A 92 -12.20 36.80 6.93
CA ILE A 92 -11.21 35.82 7.34
C ILE A 92 -11.89 34.45 7.50
N GLU A 93 -13.06 34.42 8.13
CA GLU A 93 -13.83 33.20 8.33
C GLU A 93 -14.25 32.55 7.00
N THR A 94 -14.74 33.36 6.04
CA THR A 94 -15.09 32.84 4.70
C THR A 94 -13.88 32.17 4.02
N VAL A 95 -12.70 32.78 4.12
CA VAL A 95 -11.47 32.17 3.55
C VAL A 95 -11.06 30.93 4.31
N MET A 96 -11.09 30.98 5.65
CA MET A 96 -10.69 29.84 6.51
C MET A 96 -11.55 28.60 6.30
N TRP A 97 -12.85 28.76 6.04
CA TRP A 97 -13.75 27.65 5.72
C TRP A 97 -13.79 27.32 4.24
N GLY A 98 -13.82 28.33 3.37
CA GLY A 98 -13.98 28.16 1.93
C GLY A 98 -12.81 27.41 1.28
N VAL A 99 -11.57 27.76 1.62
CA VAL A 99 -10.38 27.11 1.03
C VAL A 99 -10.34 25.63 1.33
N PRO A 100 -10.45 25.14 2.59
CA PRO A 100 -10.50 23.71 2.88
C PRO A 100 -11.66 22.97 2.19
N ILE A 101 -12.85 23.58 2.14
CA ILE A 101 -14.01 22.98 1.46
C ILE A 101 -13.70 22.74 -0.02
N VAL A 102 -13.15 23.74 -0.72
CA VAL A 102 -12.79 23.60 -2.14
C VAL A 102 -11.73 22.50 -2.33
N ILE A 103 -10.72 22.44 -1.46
CA ILE A 103 -9.68 21.41 -1.53
C ILE A 103 -10.28 20.01 -1.30
N ILE A 104 -11.19 19.85 -0.34
CA ILE A 104 -11.87 18.58 -0.08
C ILE A 104 -12.70 18.14 -1.30
N LEU A 105 -13.41 19.06 -1.94
CA LEU A 105 -14.17 18.75 -3.16
C LEU A 105 -13.25 18.27 -4.30
N ILE A 106 -12.13 18.94 -4.51
CA ILE A 106 -11.13 18.50 -5.50
C ILE A 106 -10.59 17.11 -5.16
N LEU A 107 -10.21 16.89 -3.89
CA LEU A 107 -9.73 15.58 -3.43
C LEU A 107 -10.79 14.49 -3.61
N ALA A 108 -12.05 14.77 -3.33
CA ALA A 108 -13.13 13.81 -3.52
C ALA A 108 -13.26 13.38 -4.99
N ILE A 109 -13.22 14.33 -5.92
CA ILE A 109 -13.28 14.04 -7.36
C ILE A 109 -12.08 13.19 -7.79
N VAL A 110 -10.87 13.58 -7.38
CA VAL A 110 -9.64 12.85 -7.68
C VAL A 110 -9.71 11.44 -7.11
N THR A 111 -10.13 11.29 -5.85
CA THR A 111 -10.24 9.99 -5.19
C THR A 111 -11.18 9.05 -5.94
N VAL A 112 -12.38 9.52 -6.30
CA VAL A 112 -13.35 8.70 -7.06
C VAL A 112 -12.76 8.24 -8.40
N GLN A 113 -12.16 9.15 -9.16
CA GLN A 113 -11.57 8.81 -10.46
C GLN A 113 -10.45 7.78 -10.35
N TYR A 114 -9.51 7.97 -9.42
CA TYR A 114 -8.38 7.06 -9.25
C TYR A 114 -8.77 5.74 -8.58
N SER A 115 -9.76 5.71 -7.69
CA SER A 115 -10.27 4.46 -7.12
C SER A 115 -10.81 3.52 -8.19
N HIS A 116 -11.59 4.05 -9.14
CA HIS A 116 -12.08 3.25 -10.26
C HIS A 116 -10.99 2.88 -11.28
N LYS A 117 -10.00 3.75 -11.47
CA LYS A 117 -8.93 3.52 -12.45
C LYS A 117 -7.89 2.53 -11.98
N LEU A 118 -7.59 2.54 -10.68
CA LEU A 118 -6.54 1.74 -10.04
C LEU A 118 -7.09 0.50 -9.32
N GLU A 119 -8.30 0.08 -9.62
CA GLU A 119 -8.87 -1.15 -9.04
C GLU A 119 -7.99 -2.36 -9.42
N PRO A 120 -7.48 -3.13 -8.42
CA PRO A 120 -6.51 -4.20 -8.68
C PRO A 120 -7.02 -5.32 -9.58
N SER A 121 -8.32 -5.62 -9.52
CA SER A 121 -8.98 -6.65 -10.32
C SER A 121 -9.24 -6.23 -11.76
N LYS A 122 -9.15 -4.93 -12.07
CA LYS A 122 -9.41 -4.41 -13.41
C LYS A 122 -8.31 -4.84 -14.39
N PRO A 123 -8.65 -5.51 -15.50
CA PRO A 123 -7.67 -5.86 -16.53
C PRO A 123 -6.98 -4.61 -17.10
N ILE A 124 -5.69 -4.75 -17.37
CA ILE A 124 -4.91 -3.70 -18.05
C ILE A 124 -5.19 -3.81 -19.54
N GLU A 125 -5.62 -2.72 -20.16
CA GLU A 125 -5.83 -2.64 -21.61
C GLU A 125 -4.46 -2.72 -22.33
N SER A 126 -4.27 -3.75 -23.16
CA SER A 126 -3.07 -4.00 -23.96
C SER A 126 -3.41 -4.83 -25.17
N ASP A 127 -2.66 -4.66 -26.25
CA ASP A 127 -2.76 -5.51 -27.44
C ASP A 127 -2.16 -6.91 -27.21
N ALA A 128 -1.30 -7.07 -26.21
CA ALA A 128 -0.70 -8.35 -25.84
C ALA A 128 -1.67 -9.20 -25.01
N LYS A 129 -1.69 -10.51 -25.29
CA LYS A 129 -2.45 -11.47 -24.49
C LYS A 129 -1.86 -11.55 -23.08
N ALA A 130 -2.68 -11.31 -22.07
CA ALA A 130 -2.27 -11.43 -20.67
C ALA A 130 -1.82 -12.86 -20.35
N ILE A 131 -0.79 -12.99 -19.50
CA ILE A 131 -0.37 -14.25 -18.91
C ILE A 131 -0.94 -14.39 -17.50
N THR A 132 -1.28 -15.61 -17.11
CA THR A 132 -1.76 -15.89 -15.75
C THR A 132 -0.64 -16.51 -14.92
N ILE A 133 -0.42 -15.96 -13.72
CA ILE A 133 0.48 -16.51 -12.72
C ILE A 133 -0.29 -16.67 -11.43
N GLU A 134 -0.32 -17.87 -10.89
CA GLU A 134 -0.94 -18.15 -9.60
C GLU A 134 0.12 -18.01 -8.51
N VAL A 135 -0.24 -17.29 -7.45
CA VAL A 135 0.67 -16.98 -6.34
C VAL A 135 0.10 -17.53 -5.04
N THR A 136 0.87 -18.36 -4.38
CA THR A 136 0.52 -18.87 -3.06
C THR A 136 1.51 -18.31 -2.02
N SER A 137 0.98 -17.57 -1.05
CA SER A 137 1.74 -17.17 0.13
C SER A 137 1.89 -18.36 1.07
N LEU A 138 3.12 -18.76 1.37
CA LEU A 138 3.48 -19.76 2.36
C LEU A 138 4.11 -19.07 3.59
N ASP A 139 4.40 -19.81 4.65
CA ASP A 139 5.13 -19.26 5.80
C ASP A 139 6.55 -18.86 5.39
N TRP A 140 6.71 -17.54 5.17
CA TRP A 140 7.89 -16.78 4.75
C TRP A 140 8.47 -17.14 3.38
N LYS A 141 7.65 -17.67 2.46
CA LYS A 141 7.99 -18.00 1.07
C LYS A 141 6.86 -17.62 0.12
N TRP A 142 7.21 -17.44 -1.15
CA TRP A 142 6.26 -17.20 -2.24
C TRP A 142 6.38 -18.30 -3.27
N LEU A 143 5.31 -19.05 -3.49
CA LEU A 143 5.20 -20.03 -4.58
C LEU A 143 4.47 -19.39 -5.75
N PHE A 144 5.07 -19.46 -6.94
CA PHE A 144 4.49 -19.02 -8.21
C PHE A 144 4.27 -20.22 -9.10
N THR A 145 3.06 -20.43 -9.59
CA THR A 145 2.74 -21.46 -10.58
C THR A 145 2.26 -20.79 -11.86
N TYR A 146 2.64 -21.37 -12.99
CA TYR A 146 2.34 -20.88 -14.32
C TYR A 146 1.45 -21.90 -15.03
N PRO A 147 0.11 -21.76 -14.97
CA PRO A 147 -0.81 -22.75 -15.53
C PRO A 147 -0.60 -23.02 -17.03
N ASP A 148 -0.37 -21.97 -17.82
CA ASP A 148 -0.18 -22.08 -19.27
C ASP A 148 1.17 -22.71 -19.64
N GLN A 149 2.22 -22.47 -18.84
CA GLN A 149 3.57 -22.97 -19.06
C GLN A 149 3.83 -24.31 -18.36
N GLY A 150 3.06 -24.65 -17.33
CA GLY A 150 3.20 -25.88 -16.57
C GLY A 150 4.45 -25.94 -15.68
N ILE A 151 5.01 -24.82 -15.27
CA ILE A 151 6.20 -24.72 -14.40
C ILE A 151 5.86 -24.02 -13.07
N ALA A 152 6.73 -24.16 -12.06
CA ALA A 152 6.59 -23.43 -10.80
C ALA A 152 7.94 -22.89 -10.32
N THR A 153 7.89 -21.82 -9.51
CA THR A 153 9.07 -21.19 -8.92
C THR A 153 8.81 -20.76 -7.47
N VAL A 154 9.87 -20.67 -6.68
CA VAL A 154 9.82 -20.19 -5.29
C VAL A 154 10.73 -18.98 -5.13
N ASN A 155 10.17 -17.89 -4.55
CA ASN A 155 10.84 -16.61 -4.30
C ASN A 155 11.41 -15.94 -5.56
N PHE A 156 10.95 -16.33 -6.73
CA PHE A 156 11.33 -15.79 -8.02
C PHE A 156 10.17 -15.89 -8.99
N VAL A 157 9.90 -14.82 -9.73
CA VAL A 157 8.87 -14.81 -10.79
C VAL A 157 9.43 -14.12 -12.02
N GLU A 158 9.32 -14.73 -13.19
CA GLU A 158 9.75 -14.15 -14.48
C GLU A 158 8.55 -14.02 -15.41
N PHE A 159 8.47 -12.91 -16.14
CA PHE A 159 7.40 -12.65 -17.10
C PHE A 159 7.87 -11.64 -18.16
N PRO A 160 7.26 -11.61 -19.35
CA PRO A 160 7.65 -10.67 -20.39
C PRO A 160 7.24 -9.24 -20.08
N ALA A 161 8.10 -8.26 -20.37
CA ALA A 161 7.80 -6.85 -20.30
C ALA A 161 6.75 -6.44 -21.36
N ASN A 162 5.98 -5.39 -21.08
CA ASN A 162 4.87 -4.89 -21.91
C ASN A 162 3.74 -5.89 -22.14
N VAL A 163 3.67 -6.95 -21.35
CA VAL A 163 2.60 -7.94 -21.34
C VAL A 163 1.87 -7.84 -20.00
N PRO A 164 0.54 -7.72 -20.00
CA PRO A 164 -0.22 -7.75 -18.75
C PRO A 164 -0.06 -9.09 -18.05
N VAL A 165 0.21 -9.06 -16.76
CA VAL A 165 0.27 -10.23 -15.90
C VAL A 165 -0.93 -10.25 -14.98
N HIS A 166 -1.73 -11.28 -15.09
CA HIS A 166 -2.86 -11.55 -14.21
C HIS A 166 -2.42 -12.46 -13.07
N PHE A 167 -2.15 -11.88 -11.91
CA PHE A 167 -1.85 -12.64 -10.71
C PHE A 167 -3.13 -13.07 -10.01
N LYS A 168 -3.29 -14.39 -9.81
CA LYS A 168 -4.30 -14.97 -8.91
C LYS A 168 -3.61 -15.33 -7.61
N LEU A 169 -4.09 -14.80 -6.50
CA LEU A 169 -3.37 -14.89 -5.24
C LEU A 169 -4.21 -15.59 -4.17
N THR A 170 -3.57 -16.48 -3.43
CA THR A 170 -4.13 -17.13 -2.24
C THR A 170 -3.06 -17.30 -1.16
N ALA A 171 -3.41 -17.86 -0.03
CA ALA A 171 -2.46 -18.19 1.03
C ALA A 171 -2.69 -19.62 1.56
N ASP A 172 -1.61 -20.34 1.83
CA ASP A 172 -1.55 -21.54 2.67
C ASP A 172 -0.75 -21.26 3.95
N SER A 173 -0.99 -20.08 4.53
CA SER A 173 -0.28 -19.51 5.67
C SER A 173 -1.13 -18.38 6.27
N PRO A 174 -0.73 -17.74 7.37
CA PRO A 174 -1.38 -16.51 7.82
C PRO A 174 -1.44 -15.45 6.72
N MET A 175 -2.49 -14.61 6.77
CA MET A 175 -2.70 -13.54 5.80
C MET A 175 -1.45 -12.70 5.58
N ASN A 176 -1.08 -12.48 4.33
CA ASN A 176 0.04 -11.63 3.94
C ASN A 176 -0.41 -10.60 2.90
N SER A 177 0.49 -9.73 2.45
CA SER A 177 0.28 -8.79 1.35
C SER A 177 1.35 -8.99 0.30
N PHE A 178 0.94 -9.28 -0.92
CA PHE A 178 1.82 -9.36 -2.08
C PHE A 178 2.08 -7.95 -2.63
N TRP A 179 3.35 -7.58 -2.79
CA TRP A 179 3.70 -6.24 -3.25
C TRP A 179 4.98 -6.21 -4.08
N ILE A 180 4.88 -5.62 -5.26
CA ILE A 180 6.01 -5.25 -6.13
C ILE A 180 5.99 -3.72 -6.27
N PRO A 181 6.71 -2.97 -5.42
CA PRO A 181 6.59 -1.51 -5.29
C PRO A 181 6.73 -0.70 -6.58
N GLN A 182 7.59 -1.15 -7.48
CA GLN A 182 7.85 -0.46 -8.75
C GLN A 182 6.79 -0.73 -9.83
N LEU A 183 5.97 -1.77 -9.68
CA LEU A 183 4.95 -2.15 -10.66
C LEU A 183 3.53 -1.73 -10.25
N GLY A 184 3.23 -1.73 -8.96
CA GLY A 184 1.90 -1.36 -8.51
C GLY A 184 1.68 -1.46 -7.01
N GLY A 185 0.41 -1.31 -6.59
CA GLY A 185 -0.01 -1.43 -5.21
C GLY A 185 0.01 -2.86 -4.70
N GLN A 186 -0.11 -3.00 -3.40
CA GLN A 186 -0.21 -4.28 -2.72
C GLN A 186 -1.64 -4.82 -2.72
N ILE A 187 -1.77 -6.15 -2.61
CA ILE A 187 -3.04 -6.83 -2.36
C ILE A 187 -2.85 -7.92 -1.29
N TYR A 188 -3.89 -8.14 -0.48
CA TYR A 188 -3.87 -9.21 0.51
C TYR A 188 -3.96 -10.59 -0.15
N THR A 189 -3.21 -11.54 0.41
CA THR A 189 -3.33 -12.98 0.14
C THR A 189 -3.96 -13.62 1.37
N MET A 190 -5.11 -14.26 1.18
CA MET A 190 -5.90 -14.83 2.27
C MET A 190 -6.22 -16.29 2.00
N SER A 191 -6.13 -17.12 3.04
CA SER A 191 -6.50 -18.54 2.97
C SER A 191 -7.99 -18.69 2.66
N GLY A 192 -8.34 -19.59 1.75
CA GLY A 192 -9.71 -19.84 1.33
C GLY A 192 -10.31 -18.83 0.36
N MET A 193 -9.51 -17.86 -0.11
CA MET A 193 -9.93 -16.85 -1.08
C MET A 193 -8.96 -16.75 -2.24
N ALA A 194 -9.49 -16.50 -3.43
CA ALA A 194 -8.69 -16.17 -4.62
C ALA A 194 -8.84 -14.68 -4.93
N MET A 195 -7.75 -13.94 -4.79
CA MET A 195 -7.68 -12.51 -5.08
C MET A 195 -7.04 -12.28 -6.45
N ASN A 196 -7.39 -11.20 -7.13
CA ASN A 196 -6.87 -10.87 -8.46
C ASN A 196 -6.10 -9.56 -8.42
N LEU A 197 -4.92 -9.54 -9.06
CA LEU A 197 -4.09 -8.36 -9.22
C LEU A 197 -3.53 -8.33 -10.64
N ASN A 198 -3.73 -7.22 -11.33
CA ASN A 198 -3.18 -7.04 -12.67
C ASN A 198 -2.01 -6.06 -12.61
N LEU A 199 -0.85 -6.48 -13.07
CA LEU A 199 0.36 -5.66 -13.18
C LEU A 199 0.97 -5.78 -14.57
N MET A 200 1.78 -4.80 -14.94
CA MET A 200 2.57 -4.81 -16.17
C MET A 200 3.88 -4.07 -15.91
N ALA A 201 5.00 -4.66 -16.31
CA ALA A 201 6.28 -3.96 -16.34
C ALA A 201 6.45 -3.29 -17.73
N ASP A 202 6.79 -2.02 -17.73
CA ASP A 202 6.98 -1.25 -18.98
C ASP A 202 8.39 -1.45 -19.58
N GLU A 203 9.33 -1.95 -18.78
CA GLU A 203 10.73 -2.16 -19.16
C GLU A 203 11.23 -3.50 -18.64
N PRO A 204 12.16 -4.18 -19.35
CA PRO A 204 12.90 -5.31 -18.78
C PRO A 204 13.73 -4.87 -17.56
N GLY A 205 13.79 -5.72 -16.55
CA GLY A 205 14.53 -5.41 -15.31
C GLY A 205 14.17 -6.34 -14.16
N GLU A 206 14.85 -6.17 -13.03
CA GLU A 206 14.58 -6.89 -11.80
C GLU A 206 13.88 -5.96 -10.80
N TYR A 207 12.74 -6.38 -10.32
CA TYR A 207 11.88 -5.64 -9.43
C TYR A 207 11.73 -6.39 -8.10
N PRO A 208 12.34 -5.91 -7.01
CA PRO A 208 12.19 -6.55 -5.72
C PRO A 208 10.73 -6.54 -5.26
N GLY A 209 10.20 -7.72 -4.97
CA GLY A 209 8.91 -7.92 -4.34
C GLY A 209 9.05 -8.38 -2.90
N LYS A 210 8.01 -8.20 -2.10
CA LYS A 210 8.02 -8.56 -0.68
C LYS A 210 6.63 -8.79 -0.13
N GLY A 211 6.57 -9.52 0.99
CA GLY A 211 5.42 -9.48 1.88
C GLY A 211 5.33 -8.12 2.58
N ALA A 212 4.15 -7.52 2.62
CA ALA A 212 3.94 -6.20 3.21
C ALA A 212 3.07 -6.22 4.47
N ASN A 213 2.61 -7.40 4.91
CA ASN A 213 1.90 -7.61 6.17
C ASN A 213 2.77 -8.44 7.11
N PHE A 214 2.91 -8.01 8.36
CA PHE A 214 3.75 -8.70 9.35
C PHE A 214 3.19 -10.09 9.67
N THR A 215 4.01 -11.12 9.49
CA THR A 215 3.65 -12.54 9.65
C THR A 215 4.59 -13.29 10.62
N GLY A 216 5.24 -12.60 11.54
CA GLY A 216 6.06 -13.21 12.58
C GLY A 216 7.57 -13.11 12.33
N GLU A 217 8.34 -14.07 12.89
CA GLU A 217 9.78 -13.99 13.09
C GLU A 217 10.59 -13.71 11.80
N HIS A 218 10.24 -14.38 10.71
CA HIS A 218 11.00 -14.29 9.47
C HIS A 218 10.34 -13.41 8.40
N PHE A 219 9.37 -12.57 8.77
CA PHE A 219 8.72 -11.63 7.87
C PHE A 219 9.70 -10.78 7.04
N GLY A 220 10.76 -10.28 7.68
CA GLY A 220 11.79 -9.47 7.01
C GLY A 220 12.57 -10.19 5.91
N LYS A 221 12.53 -11.53 5.87
CA LYS A 221 13.18 -12.36 4.85
C LYS A 221 12.23 -12.82 3.76
N MET A 222 10.93 -12.55 3.87
CA MET A 222 9.91 -12.95 2.90
C MET A 222 9.92 -12.02 1.69
N GLY A 223 11.01 -12.00 0.96
CA GLY A 223 11.19 -11.29 -0.29
C GLY A 223 11.23 -12.24 -1.49
N PHE A 224 11.04 -11.68 -2.68
CA PHE A 224 11.21 -12.37 -3.96
C PHE A 224 11.69 -11.38 -5.02
N ILE A 225 12.19 -11.90 -6.14
CA ILE A 225 12.55 -11.09 -7.30
C ILE A 225 11.53 -11.32 -8.42
N ALA A 226 10.93 -10.24 -8.88
CA ALA A 226 10.14 -10.21 -10.11
C ALA A 226 11.03 -9.71 -11.25
N LYS A 227 11.27 -10.56 -12.23
CA LYS A 227 12.13 -10.25 -13.38
C LYS A 227 11.27 -10.12 -14.63
N ALA A 228 11.28 -8.93 -15.22
CA ALA A 228 10.69 -8.71 -16.53
C ALA A 228 11.77 -8.87 -17.61
N THR A 229 11.46 -9.61 -18.67
CA THR A 229 12.38 -9.93 -19.78
C THR A 229 11.70 -9.66 -21.12
N THR A 230 12.41 -9.87 -22.22
CA THR A 230 11.77 -9.92 -23.53
C THR A 230 10.94 -11.20 -23.65
N GLN A 231 9.99 -11.26 -24.59
CA GLN A 231 9.20 -12.47 -24.82
C GLN A 231 10.10 -13.67 -25.19
N GLU A 232 11.11 -13.46 -26.01
CA GLU A 232 12.05 -14.49 -26.44
C GLU A 232 12.87 -15.06 -25.27
N GLU A 233 13.34 -14.19 -24.38
CA GLU A 233 14.08 -14.60 -23.18
C GLU A 233 13.17 -15.37 -22.21
N PHE A 234 11.92 -14.93 -22.04
CA PHE A 234 10.94 -15.64 -21.22
C PHE A 234 10.67 -17.05 -21.77
N ASP A 235 10.40 -17.16 -23.07
CA ASP A 235 10.13 -18.47 -23.70
C ASP A 235 11.33 -19.42 -23.57
N LYS A 236 12.55 -18.90 -23.74
CA LYS A 236 13.79 -19.65 -23.52
C LYS A 236 13.94 -20.08 -22.07
N TRP A 237 13.70 -19.16 -21.12
CA TRP A 237 13.78 -19.48 -19.70
C TRP A 237 12.77 -20.56 -19.30
N VAL A 238 11.53 -20.52 -19.80
CA VAL A 238 10.53 -21.57 -19.59
C VAL A 238 11.03 -22.91 -20.10
N ALA A 239 11.64 -22.95 -21.30
CA ALA A 239 12.19 -24.18 -21.88
C ALA A 239 13.36 -24.71 -21.04
N ASP A 240 14.25 -23.84 -20.58
CA ASP A 240 15.40 -24.21 -19.73
C ASP A 240 14.94 -24.78 -18.38
N VAL A 241 13.93 -24.16 -17.74
CA VAL A 241 13.32 -24.65 -16.48
C VAL A 241 12.71 -26.03 -16.68
N LYS A 242 11.97 -26.25 -17.77
CA LYS A 242 11.39 -27.57 -18.09
C LYS A 242 12.42 -28.65 -18.29
N ALA A 243 13.57 -28.32 -18.88
CA ALA A 243 14.62 -29.26 -19.19
C ALA A 243 15.52 -29.62 -18.01
N SER A 244 15.75 -28.69 -17.10
CA SER A 244 16.80 -28.80 -16.07
C SER A 244 16.30 -28.91 -14.63
N SER A 245 15.04 -28.52 -14.35
CA SER A 245 14.53 -28.50 -12.98
C SER A 245 13.81 -29.78 -12.59
N PRO A 246 13.76 -30.13 -11.30
CA PRO A 246 12.97 -31.24 -10.79
C PRO A 246 11.47 -30.94 -10.89
N ALA A 247 10.63 -31.95 -10.83
CA ALA A 247 9.18 -31.78 -10.70
C ALA A 247 8.80 -31.45 -9.24
N LEU A 248 7.89 -30.55 -9.04
CA LEU A 248 7.26 -30.32 -7.73
C LEU A 248 6.18 -31.40 -7.55
N THR A 249 6.45 -32.39 -6.70
CA THR A 249 5.46 -33.41 -6.33
C THR A 249 4.53 -32.87 -5.24
N GLN A 250 3.41 -33.60 -4.97
CA GLN A 250 2.55 -33.24 -3.83
C GLN A 250 3.32 -33.29 -2.51
N GLN A 251 4.15 -34.30 -2.29
CA GLN A 251 5.01 -34.38 -1.10
C GLN A 251 5.98 -33.20 -1.03
N GLY A 252 6.61 -32.84 -2.16
CA GLY A 252 7.50 -31.67 -2.22
C GLY A 252 6.78 -30.34 -1.92
N TYR A 253 5.50 -30.23 -2.31
CA TYR A 253 4.68 -29.10 -1.93
C TYR A 253 4.39 -29.10 -0.41
N ASP A 254 4.03 -30.24 0.16
CA ASP A 254 3.73 -30.36 1.59
C ASP A 254 4.95 -30.00 2.45
N GLU A 255 6.15 -30.44 2.04
CA GLU A 255 7.43 -30.05 2.65
C GLU A 255 7.71 -28.53 2.48
N LEU A 256 7.37 -27.96 1.30
CA LEU A 256 7.52 -26.54 1.04
C LEU A 256 6.55 -25.69 1.88
N ALA A 257 5.37 -26.21 2.18
CA ALA A 257 4.36 -25.52 2.97
C ALA A 257 4.70 -25.43 4.47
N GLU A 258 5.64 -26.25 4.96
CA GLU A 258 6.09 -26.13 6.35
C GLU A 258 6.76 -24.77 6.62
N PRO A 259 6.59 -24.21 7.84
CA PRO A 259 7.20 -22.92 8.20
C PRO A 259 8.72 -22.94 8.02
N GLY A 260 9.26 -21.94 7.35
CA GLY A 260 10.70 -21.82 7.14
C GLY A 260 11.08 -20.80 6.07
N VAL A 261 12.35 -20.44 6.00
CA VAL A 261 12.93 -19.51 5.03
C VAL A 261 13.69 -20.27 3.95
N ILE A 262 13.52 -19.86 2.72
CA ILE A 262 14.33 -20.29 1.58
C ILE A 262 15.07 -19.07 1.06
N ASP A 263 16.39 -19.06 1.21
CA ASP A 263 17.24 -17.94 0.82
C ASP A 263 17.56 -17.92 -0.69
N THR A 264 17.38 -19.04 -1.39
CA THR A 264 17.67 -19.17 -2.82
C THR A 264 16.41 -19.43 -3.63
N ALA A 265 16.30 -18.79 -4.78
CA ALA A 265 15.22 -19.07 -5.73
C ALA A 265 15.26 -20.55 -6.19
N GLN A 266 14.10 -21.17 -6.26
CA GLN A 266 13.95 -22.54 -6.75
C GLN A 266 13.04 -22.56 -7.97
N THR A 267 13.30 -23.50 -8.89
CA THR A 267 12.50 -23.69 -10.09
C THR A 267 12.07 -25.15 -10.20
N TYR A 268 10.88 -25.38 -10.75
CA TYR A 268 10.31 -26.71 -10.92
C TYR A 268 9.74 -26.85 -12.33
N SER A 269 10.06 -27.98 -12.98
CA SER A 269 9.64 -28.30 -14.35
C SER A 269 8.16 -28.63 -14.49
N SER A 270 7.48 -28.95 -13.38
CA SER A 270 6.04 -29.20 -13.31
C SER A 270 5.55 -29.07 -11.88
N PHE A 271 4.25 -28.99 -11.69
CA PHE A 271 3.58 -28.97 -10.39
C PHE A 271 2.28 -29.81 -10.44
N PRO A 272 1.69 -30.18 -9.30
CA PRO A 272 0.48 -30.99 -9.27
C PRO A 272 -0.72 -30.26 -9.89
N ASP A 273 -1.48 -30.92 -10.75
CA ASP A 273 -2.67 -30.34 -11.39
C ASP A 273 -3.68 -29.83 -10.38
N GLY A 274 -4.22 -28.62 -10.62
CA GLY A 274 -5.20 -27.99 -9.75
C GLY A 274 -4.68 -27.67 -8.35
N LEU A 275 -3.37 -27.49 -8.18
CA LEU A 275 -2.75 -27.17 -6.88
C LEU A 275 -3.35 -25.93 -6.25
N PHE A 276 -3.48 -24.85 -7.03
CA PHE A 276 -4.03 -23.58 -6.55
C PHE A 276 -5.46 -23.73 -6.02
N ASP A 277 -6.34 -24.37 -6.78
CA ASP A 277 -7.73 -24.59 -6.38
C ASP A 277 -7.86 -25.49 -5.15
N ARG A 278 -6.98 -26.50 -5.01
CA ARG A 278 -6.92 -27.33 -3.81
C ARG A 278 -6.54 -26.52 -2.57
N ILE A 279 -5.58 -25.61 -2.71
CA ILE A 279 -5.16 -24.73 -1.61
C ILE A 279 -6.31 -23.80 -1.21
N VAL A 280 -6.98 -23.18 -2.17
CA VAL A 280 -8.14 -22.34 -1.90
C VAL A 280 -9.22 -23.16 -1.19
N ASN A 281 -9.57 -24.33 -1.70
CA ASN A 281 -10.64 -25.18 -1.16
C ASN A 281 -10.29 -25.80 0.21
N LYS A 282 -9.01 -25.98 0.54
CA LYS A 282 -8.55 -26.46 1.85
C LYS A 282 -9.11 -25.63 3.01
N TYR A 283 -9.26 -24.33 2.79
CA TYR A 283 -9.76 -23.39 3.79
C TYR A 283 -11.17 -22.88 3.54
N ALA A 284 -11.69 -22.99 2.32
CA ALA A 284 -13.06 -22.57 1.99
C ALA A 284 -14.12 -23.40 2.72
N ALA A 285 -13.88 -24.69 2.94
CA ALA A 285 -14.78 -25.59 3.66
C ALA A 285 -14.95 -25.23 5.15
N GLY A 286 -13.99 -24.49 5.74
CA GLY A 286 -14.07 -23.98 7.12
C GLY A 286 -14.82 -22.66 7.26
N ALA A 287 -14.98 -21.90 6.18
CA ALA A 287 -15.66 -20.60 6.16
C ALA A 287 -17.19 -20.71 5.97
N GLY A 288 -17.70 -21.90 5.72
CA GLY A 288 -19.12 -22.17 5.34
C GLY A 288 -20.15 -22.17 6.48
N SER A 289 -19.83 -21.63 7.65
CA SER A 289 -20.83 -21.43 8.72
C SER A 289 -21.28 -19.98 8.96
N GLY A 290 -20.95 -19.08 8.03
CA GLY A 290 -21.38 -17.67 8.14
C GLY A 290 -21.51 -17.00 6.78
N HIS A 291 -22.76 -16.84 6.34
CA HIS A 291 -23.25 -16.09 5.18
C HIS A 291 -23.35 -16.84 3.84
N HIS A 292 -24.44 -17.60 3.71
CA HIS A 292 -25.09 -17.83 2.42
C HIS A 292 -25.63 -16.50 1.87
N HIS A 293 -24.94 -15.90 0.88
CA HIS A 293 -25.63 -15.11 -0.11
C HIS A 293 -26.05 -16.05 -1.23
N GLY A 294 -27.35 -16.38 -1.25
CA GLY A 294 -27.96 -17.15 -2.31
C GLY A 294 -27.85 -16.37 -3.64
N GLU A 295 -27.28 -17.02 -4.63
CA GLU A 295 -27.58 -16.74 -6.02
C GLU A 295 -29.04 -17.14 -6.24
N ASP A 296 -29.92 -16.16 -6.36
CA ASP A 296 -31.22 -16.35 -6.95
C ASP A 296 -31.30 -15.59 -8.26
N SER A 297 -31.53 -16.35 -9.28
CA SER A 297 -31.67 -15.93 -10.65
C SER A 297 -33.04 -15.28 -10.89
N GLY A 298 -33.04 -14.07 -11.43
CA GLY A 298 -34.10 -13.60 -12.33
C GLY A 298 -35.19 -12.72 -11.72
N GLY A 299 -35.27 -11.47 -12.18
CA GLY A 299 -36.52 -10.69 -12.07
C GLY A 299 -36.29 -9.19 -11.96
N SER A 300 -36.52 -8.51 -13.07
CA SER A 300 -36.64 -7.06 -13.23
C SER A 300 -37.56 -6.41 -12.18
N ALA A 301 -37.18 -5.24 -11.65
CA ALA A 301 -38.03 -4.04 -11.55
C ALA A 301 -37.40 -2.95 -10.65
N GLU A 302 -37.31 -1.79 -11.19
CA GLU A 302 -37.37 -0.41 -10.69
C GLU A 302 -37.58 -0.16 -9.19
N GLY A 303 -36.83 0.85 -8.66
CA GLY A 303 -37.40 1.70 -7.62
C GLY A 303 -36.49 2.05 -6.46
N SER A 304 -35.86 3.23 -6.53
CA SER A 304 -35.83 4.27 -5.48
C SER A 304 -35.60 3.85 -4.01
N GLY A 305 -34.64 4.46 -3.37
CA GLY A 305 -34.71 4.67 -1.93
C GLY A 305 -33.36 4.77 -1.22
N ALA A 306 -32.91 5.99 -1.02
CA ALA A 306 -31.95 6.36 0.01
C ALA A 306 -32.50 6.00 1.39
N SER A 307 -31.67 5.46 2.25
CA SER A 307 -31.70 5.75 3.70
C SER A 307 -31.00 4.69 4.53
N GLY A 308 -30.17 5.12 5.45
CA GLY A 308 -30.07 4.45 6.73
C GLY A 308 -28.67 4.11 7.24
N MET A 309 -27.81 5.11 7.48
CA MET A 309 -26.85 5.02 8.59
C MET A 309 -27.60 5.35 9.88
N ALA A 310 -27.82 4.38 10.72
CA ALA A 310 -28.30 4.61 12.10
C ALA A 310 -27.70 3.55 13.04
N GLY A 311 -27.02 4.06 14.07
CA GLY A 311 -27.03 3.47 15.40
C GLY A 311 -25.82 2.64 15.81
N MET A 312 -24.69 3.27 16.12
CA MET A 312 -23.80 2.77 17.19
C MET A 312 -24.26 3.44 18.50
N ASP A 313 -24.97 2.66 19.30
CA ASP A 313 -25.37 3.03 20.66
C ASP A 313 -24.16 2.94 21.60
N MET A 314 -23.71 4.09 22.07
CA MET A 314 -22.69 4.20 23.14
C MET A 314 -23.40 4.20 24.46
N GLY A 315 -23.54 3.02 25.06
CA GLY A 315 -24.04 2.85 26.40
C GLY A 315 -23.24 3.63 27.45
N SER A 316 -23.91 4.64 27.99
CA SER A 316 -23.49 5.45 29.15
C SER A 316 -23.50 4.58 30.40
N ALA A 317 -22.30 4.31 30.95
CA ALA A 317 -22.16 3.83 32.32
C ALA A 317 -21.88 5.03 33.25
N ALA A 318 -22.97 5.62 33.76
CA ALA A 318 -22.89 6.54 34.90
C ALA A 318 -22.86 5.72 36.18
N GLY A 319 -21.67 5.55 36.76
CA GLY A 319 -21.48 5.04 38.11
C GLY A 319 -21.67 6.18 39.12
N SER A 320 -22.73 6.10 39.90
CA SER A 320 -23.03 6.94 41.06
C SER A 320 -21.99 6.73 42.15
N MET A 321 -21.24 7.76 42.50
CA MET A 321 -20.49 7.85 43.76
C MET A 321 -21.39 8.46 44.81
N GLU A 322 -21.76 7.66 45.81
CA GLU A 322 -22.27 8.13 47.08
C GLU A 322 -21.08 8.52 48.00
N PRO A 323 -21.21 9.60 48.79
CA PRO A 323 -20.20 10.02 49.73
C PRO A 323 -20.40 9.33 51.09
N ASP A 324 -19.42 8.59 51.51
CA ASP A 324 -19.43 8.04 52.88
C ASP A 324 -18.68 8.99 53.82
N SER A 325 -19.34 9.19 54.91
CA SER A 325 -19.12 10.15 55.95
C SER A 325 -17.94 9.81 56.86
N ALA A 326 -17.35 10.87 57.37
CA ALA A 326 -16.35 10.94 58.41
C ALA A 326 -16.63 10.11 59.68
N SER A 327 -15.57 9.51 60.25
CA SER A 327 -15.41 9.45 61.73
C SER A 327 -13.97 9.17 62.12
N SER A 328 -13.36 10.16 62.71
CA SER A 328 -12.56 10.24 63.97
C SER A 328 -11.60 9.07 64.34
N LEU A 329 -10.41 9.43 64.71
CA LEU A 329 -9.67 9.27 65.98
C LEU A 329 -8.21 8.86 65.79
N GLN A 330 -7.43 9.72 66.35
CA GLN A 330 -6.09 9.69 66.95
C GLN A 330 -4.90 9.84 66.03
#